data_05a9705b7e16ac1bc2a10052ec21def3
#
_entry.id   05a9705b7e16ac1bc2a10052ec21def3
#
_cell.length_a   1.000
_cell.length_b   1.000
_cell.length_c   1.000
_cell.angle_alpha   90.00
_cell.angle_beta   90.00
_cell.angle_gamma   90.00
#
_symmetry.space_group_name_H-M   'P 1'
#
loop_
_entity.id
_entity.type
_entity.pdbx_description
1 polymer ?
#
loop_
_entity_poly.entity_id
_entity_poly.type
_entity_poly.pdbx_seq_one_letter_code
_entity_poly.pdbx_strand_id
1 'polypeptide(L)'
;MTTHPPRTAAGRRAGHPPRAAGRGGRDATVLAVEAALLGAAVAVGALLDRRGVDLHADAAPLYASWRPHVGWGTVPALLVAAAVVRYGPGLARRAPWPRLLAGGYLAALAWTLSLALVDGWSAGFAERLTVQAEYLHEVPGVRDVPAMLAGFTGRILDFQPDSWSTHTSGHPPGALLLFVALDRVGLGGGTAAALACVLAGATVSVSVPAALRALGREAAARAALPFLVLLPGAVWVGASADGIFAAVLAAGLALLARPGRRAALPAGLLLGLALHLSYGLVLAGVLALTVVALRPADRRDGWADRWRVLALAGAGVAAVTGAFVAAGFWWLDGYHLVVERYYQGWAADRPYGYWIWANLAALLLCAGPAAGPALARALGPAVRRSAGRDPAVWLPVAAAVAVLAADLSGLSKAEVERIWLPFAVWLLAAVARLPAAHHRWWLAGQAATALVVNHLLWTVS
;
A
#
# COMPACT_ATOMS: atom_id res chain seq x y z
N MET A 1 39.72 -48.80 56.00
CA MET A 1 39.90 -47.37 56.08
C MET A 1 40.72 -46.93 54.88
N THR A 2 40.10 -46.47 53.80
CA THR A 2 40.82 -45.89 52.67
C THR A 2 39.92 -44.71 52.16
N THR A 3 40.40 -43.51 52.45
CA THR A 3 39.79 -42.25 52.14
C THR A 3 40.12 -41.83 50.71
N HIS A 4 39.07 -41.61 49.86
CA HIS A 4 39.22 -40.96 48.57
C HIS A 4 39.08 -39.41 48.69
N PRO A 5 39.93 -38.61 47.99
CA PRO A 5 39.81 -37.17 47.98
C PRO A 5 38.72 -36.73 46.92
N PRO A 6 38.07 -35.54 47.11
CA PRO A 6 37.05 -35.08 46.25
C PRO A 6 37.60 -34.51 44.92
N ARG A 7 36.90 -34.80 43.79
CA ARG A 7 37.17 -34.26 42.46
C ARG A 7 36.74 -32.79 42.40
N THR A 8 37.66 -31.92 42.05
CA THR A 8 37.45 -30.52 41.74
C THR A 8 36.55 -30.34 40.50
N ALA A 9 35.47 -29.57 40.63
CA ALA A 9 34.59 -29.18 39.54
C ALA A 9 35.30 -28.21 38.59
N ALA A 10 35.46 -28.61 37.32
CA ALA A 10 35.95 -27.75 36.24
C ALA A 10 34.93 -26.66 35.94
N GLY A 11 35.36 -25.40 36.09
CA GLY A 11 34.54 -24.22 35.80
C GLY A 11 34.09 -24.20 34.35
N ARG A 12 32.77 -24.21 34.14
CA ARG A 12 32.15 -23.88 32.85
C ARG A 12 32.44 -22.41 32.55
N ARG A 13 33.30 -22.13 31.57
CA ARG A 13 33.44 -20.81 30.98
C ARG A 13 32.09 -20.42 30.36
N ALA A 14 31.44 -19.37 30.91
CA ALA A 14 30.31 -18.75 30.32
C ALA A 14 30.72 -18.18 28.94
N GLY A 15 30.25 -18.84 27.89
CA GLY A 15 30.42 -18.33 26.54
C GLY A 15 29.72 -16.99 26.40
N HIS A 16 30.44 -15.93 26.05
CA HIS A 16 29.87 -14.65 25.71
C HIS A 16 28.90 -14.82 24.55
N PRO A 17 27.68 -14.25 24.61
CA PRO A 17 26.80 -14.25 23.46
C PRO A 17 27.47 -13.51 22.30
N PRO A 18 27.33 -13.99 21.04
CA PRO A 18 27.96 -13.34 19.90
C PRO A 18 27.47 -11.92 19.76
N ARG A 19 28.41 -11.01 19.63
CA ARG A 19 28.21 -9.55 19.55
C ARG A 19 27.18 -9.16 18.48
N ALA A 20 26.23 -8.30 18.87
CA ALA A 20 25.20 -7.67 18.02
C ALA A 20 25.75 -6.74 16.89
N ALA A 21 27.07 -6.65 16.74
CA ALA A 21 27.76 -5.73 15.83
C ALA A 21 27.49 -5.96 14.32
N GLY A 22 27.11 -7.21 13.91
CA GLY A 22 26.86 -7.50 12.48
C GLY A 22 25.46 -7.09 11.95
N ARG A 23 24.52 -6.76 12.82
CA ARG A 23 23.11 -6.49 12.40
C ARG A 23 22.85 -5.02 12.11
N GLY A 24 23.53 -4.09 12.73
CA GLY A 24 23.45 -2.65 12.44
C GLY A 24 24.08 -2.28 11.11
N GLY A 25 25.21 -2.93 10.76
CA GLY A 25 25.87 -2.73 9.48
C GLY A 25 25.00 -3.09 8.28
N ARG A 26 24.20 -4.15 8.37
CA ARG A 26 23.30 -4.58 7.30
C ARG A 26 22.19 -3.54 7.02
N ASP A 27 21.56 -2.98 8.05
CA ASP A 27 20.52 -1.96 7.87
C ASP A 27 21.10 -0.70 7.22
N ALA A 28 22.30 -0.26 7.66
CA ALA A 28 23.00 0.87 7.07
C ALA A 28 23.36 0.62 5.60
N THR A 29 23.79 -0.60 5.25
CA THR A 29 24.06 -0.97 3.86
C THR A 29 22.81 -0.88 3.00
N VAL A 30 21.66 -1.40 3.49
CA VAL A 30 20.40 -1.32 2.74
C VAL A 30 19.97 0.13 2.56
N LEU A 31 20.04 0.97 3.60
CA LEU A 31 19.76 2.41 3.48
C LEU A 31 20.69 3.11 2.47
N ALA A 32 21.97 2.76 2.45
CA ALA A 32 22.91 3.31 1.47
C ALA A 32 22.53 2.91 0.03
N VAL A 33 22.06 1.67 -0.16
CA VAL A 33 21.56 1.19 -1.46
C VAL A 33 20.28 1.94 -1.85
N GLU A 34 19.33 2.13 -0.93
CA GLU A 34 18.11 2.91 -1.17
C GLU A 34 18.42 4.36 -1.55
N ALA A 35 19.33 5.01 -0.81
CA ALA A 35 19.77 6.38 -1.09
C ALA A 35 20.49 6.46 -2.45
N ALA A 36 21.33 5.49 -2.77
CA ALA A 36 22.01 5.41 -4.07
C ALA A 36 21.02 5.20 -5.22
N LEU A 37 20.02 4.32 -5.03
CA LEU A 37 18.97 4.08 -6.02
C LEU A 37 18.16 5.36 -6.28
N LEU A 38 17.73 6.05 -5.21
CA LEU A 38 17.00 7.32 -5.33
C LEU A 38 17.86 8.41 -5.99
N GLY A 39 19.11 8.58 -5.55
CA GLY A 39 20.04 9.52 -6.15
C GLY A 39 20.32 9.22 -7.62
N ALA A 40 20.47 7.96 -7.98
CA ALA A 40 20.64 7.54 -9.38
C ALA A 40 19.38 7.83 -10.20
N ALA A 41 18.18 7.55 -9.65
CA ALA A 41 16.92 7.82 -10.35
C ALA A 41 16.77 9.33 -10.66
N VAL A 42 17.02 10.18 -9.69
CA VAL A 42 16.98 11.64 -9.87
C VAL A 42 18.06 12.10 -10.89
N ALA A 43 19.30 11.63 -10.74
CA ALA A 43 20.40 12.07 -11.59
C ALA A 43 20.24 11.61 -13.05
N VAL A 44 19.83 10.35 -13.25
CA VAL A 44 19.59 9.81 -14.60
C VAL A 44 18.34 10.44 -15.22
N GLY A 45 17.27 10.65 -14.43
CA GLY A 45 16.08 11.36 -14.89
C GLY A 45 16.40 12.76 -15.39
N ALA A 46 17.15 13.56 -14.60
CA ALA A 46 17.60 14.88 -15.02
C ALA A 46 18.55 14.85 -16.24
N LEU A 47 19.37 13.82 -16.40
CA LEU A 47 20.21 13.65 -17.57
C LEU A 47 19.41 13.34 -18.83
N LEU A 48 18.39 12.47 -18.73
CA LEU A 48 17.51 12.12 -19.85
C LEU A 48 16.72 13.35 -20.30
N ASP A 49 16.15 14.10 -19.36
CA ASP A 49 15.43 15.34 -19.63
C ASP A 49 16.33 16.36 -20.39
N ARG A 50 17.57 16.59 -19.90
CA ARG A 50 18.56 17.43 -20.60
C ARG A 50 18.93 16.95 -22.01
N ARG A 51 18.74 15.67 -22.30
CA ARG A 51 18.97 15.07 -23.63
C ARG A 51 17.73 15.10 -24.51
N GLY A 52 16.64 15.71 -24.06
CA GLY A 52 15.37 15.77 -24.79
C GLY A 52 14.57 14.49 -24.77
N VAL A 53 14.85 13.56 -23.84
CA VAL A 53 14.00 12.39 -23.59
C VAL A 53 12.92 12.79 -22.60
N ASP A 54 11.70 12.89 -23.09
CA ASP A 54 10.57 13.27 -22.26
C ASP A 54 10.15 12.08 -21.35
N LEU A 55 10.34 12.27 -20.05
CA LEU A 55 9.88 11.32 -19.03
C LEU A 55 8.42 11.56 -18.63
N HIS A 56 7.82 12.66 -19.04
CA HIS A 56 6.53 13.14 -18.59
C HIS A 56 6.43 13.13 -17.05
N ALA A 57 7.51 13.58 -16.38
CA ALA A 57 7.65 13.66 -14.93
C ALA A 57 8.75 14.66 -14.56
N ASP A 58 8.41 15.93 -14.26
CA ASP A 58 9.35 17.03 -14.01
C ASP A 58 10.27 16.78 -12.80
N ALA A 59 9.82 15.99 -11.83
CA ALA A 59 10.60 15.61 -10.64
C ALA A 59 10.82 14.09 -10.56
N ALA A 60 11.21 13.48 -11.70
CA ALA A 60 11.47 12.03 -11.74
C ALA A 60 12.40 11.58 -10.58
N PRO A 61 12.11 10.45 -9.91
CA PRO A 61 11.18 9.39 -10.30
C PRO A 61 9.70 9.62 -9.92
N LEU A 62 9.32 10.75 -9.33
CA LEU A 62 7.95 11.08 -8.98
C LEU A 62 7.26 11.87 -10.09
N TYR A 63 5.98 11.62 -10.29
CA TYR A 63 5.11 12.46 -11.11
C TYR A 63 4.72 13.71 -10.32
N ALA A 64 5.62 14.68 -10.30
CA ALA A 64 5.54 15.89 -9.49
C ALA A 64 6.39 17.00 -10.12
N SER A 65 6.20 18.24 -9.66
CA SER A 65 7.05 19.38 -10.00
C SER A 65 7.74 19.93 -8.75
N TRP A 66 8.93 20.53 -8.92
CA TRP A 66 9.65 21.17 -7.83
C TRP A 66 8.96 22.47 -7.44
N ARG A 67 8.37 22.49 -6.25
CA ARG A 67 7.64 23.64 -5.73
C ARG A 67 7.69 23.67 -4.20
N PRO A 68 8.78 24.18 -3.59
CA PRO A 68 8.85 24.31 -2.15
C PRO A 68 7.76 25.22 -1.59
N HIS A 69 7.00 24.71 -0.62
CA HIS A 69 5.88 25.43 -0.03
C HIS A 69 5.57 24.97 1.39
N VAL A 70 4.82 25.78 2.11
CA VAL A 70 4.27 25.49 3.43
C VAL A 70 2.81 25.93 3.45
N GLY A 71 1.98 25.26 4.25
CA GLY A 71 0.58 25.58 4.37
C GLY A 71 0.00 25.28 5.73
N TRP A 72 -1.32 25.31 5.83
CA TRP A 72 -2.04 25.13 7.10
C TRP A 72 -1.77 23.75 7.73
N GLY A 73 -1.54 22.75 6.92
CA GLY A 73 -1.25 21.38 7.35
C GLY A 73 0.16 21.19 7.91
N THR A 74 1.11 22.12 7.65
CA THR A 74 2.52 21.96 8.06
C THR A 74 2.67 21.77 9.56
N VAL A 75 2.10 22.67 10.38
CA VAL A 75 2.20 22.59 11.84
C VAL A 75 1.50 21.36 12.40
N PRO A 76 0.24 21.05 12.03
CA PRO A 76 -0.40 19.81 12.44
C PRO A 76 0.38 18.55 12.03
N ALA A 77 0.93 18.49 10.81
CA ALA A 77 1.74 17.35 10.36
C ALA A 77 2.98 17.14 11.25
N LEU A 78 3.71 18.21 11.56
CA LEU A 78 4.85 18.16 12.47
C LEU A 78 4.46 17.70 13.88
N LEU A 79 3.32 18.16 14.42
CA LEU A 79 2.83 17.77 15.73
C LEU A 79 2.42 16.28 15.76
N VAL A 80 1.71 15.80 14.74
CA VAL A 80 1.34 14.37 14.62
C VAL A 80 2.60 13.51 14.50
N ALA A 81 3.54 13.88 13.64
CA ALA A 81 4.80 13.18 13.49
C ALA A 81 5.56 13.08 14.82
N ALA A 82 5.75 14.22 15.50
CA ALA A 82 6.44 14.26 16.80
C ALA A 82 5.72 13.40 17.85
N ALA A 83 4.39 13.47 17.94
CA ALA A 83 3.60 12.68 18.87
C ALA A 83 3.74 11.18 18.61
N VAL A 84 3.61 10.75 17.34
CA VAL A 84 3.71 9.32 16.97
C VAL A 84 5.14 8.80 17.16
N VAL A 85 6.16 9.54 16.76
CA VAL A 85 7.56 9.17 16.98
C VAL A 85 7.87 9.05 18.49
N ARG A 86 7.37 9.99 19.30
CA ARG A 86 7.67 10.03 20.75
C ARG A 86 6.89 8.99 21.54
N TYR A 87 5.60 8.82 21.25
CA TYR A 87 4.67 8.03 22.07
C TYR A 87 4.21 6.74 21.39
N GLY A 88 4.16 6.70 20.05
CA GLY A 88 3.60 5.60 19.26
C GLY A 88 4.12 4.21 19.65
N PRO A 89 5.45 3.97 19.69
CA PRO A 89 6.00 2.66 20.06
C PRO A 89 5.66 2.25 21.51
N GLY A 90 5.54 3.21 22.42
CA GLY A 90 5.14 2.97 23.81
C GLY A 90 3.67 2.58 23.94
N LEU A 91 2.79 3.33 23.28
CA LEU A 91 1.34 3.07 23.23
C LEU A 91 1.07 1.74 22.51
N ALA A 92 1.73 1.47 21.40
CA ALA A 92 1.58 0.23 20.67
C ALA A 92 1.85 -1.03 21.52
N ARG A 93 2.82 -0.97 22.44
CA ARG A 93 3.12 -2.07 23.35
C ARG A 93 2.11 -2.23 24.49
N ARG A 94 1.55 -1.14 25.01
CA ARG A 94 0.82 -1.13 26.30
C ARG A 94 -0.69 -0.93 26.18
N ALA A 95 -1.16 -0.23 25.13
CA ALA A 95 -2.58 0.09 25.02
C ALA A 95 -3.45 -1.15 24.81
N PRO A 96 -4.66 -1.19 25.39
CA PRO A 96 -5.67 -2.19 25.05
C PRO A 96 -5.95 -2.17 23.55
N TRP A 97 -6.12 -3.36 22.97
CA TRP A 97 -6.21 -3.51 21.50
C TRP A 97 -7.26 -2.61 20.83
N PRO A 98 -8.52 -2.50 21.33
CA PRO A 98 -9.51 -1.63 20.69
C PRO A 98 -9.09 -0.15 20.71
N ARG A 99 -8.53 0.33 21.84
CA ARG A 99 -8.05 1.70 21.98
C ARG A 99 -6.83 1.96 21.09
N LEU A 100 -5.97 0.96 20.93
CA LEU A 100 -4.81 1.04 20.03
C LEU A 100 -5.25 1.22 18.58
N LEU A 101 -6.24 0.44 18.12
CA LEU A 101 -6.76 0.56 16.75
C LEU A 101 -7.47 1.89 16.53
N ALA A 102 -8.33 2.32 17.46
CA ALA A 102 -9.03 3.59 17.37
C ALA A 102 -8.06 4.78 17.36
N GLY A 103 -7.06 4.77 18.27
CA GLY A 103 -6.01 5.80 18.31
C GLY A 103 -5.13 5.79 17.04
N GLY A 104 -4.82 4.60 16.52
CA GLY A 104 -4.09 4.44 15.27
C GLY A 104 -4.85 5.01 14.07
N TYR A 105 -6.15 4.70 13.96
CA TYR A 105 -7.03 5.25 12.93
C TYR A 105 -7.09 6.79 12.98
N LEU A 106 -7.37 7.34 14.17
CA LEU A 106 -7.46 8.80 14.34
C LEU A 106 -6.13 9.50 14.06
N ALA A 107 -5.01 8.89 14.46
CA ALA A 107 -3.68 9.44 14.16
C ALA A 107 -3.34 9.34 12.66
N ALA A 108 -3.70 8.26 11.97
CA ALA A 108 -3.54 8.12 10.52
C ALA A 108 -4.42 9.13 9.75
N LEU A 109 -5.65 9.32 10.20
CA LEU A 109 -6.57 10.33 9.67
C LEU A 109 -6.00 11.74 9.84
N ALA A 110 -5.54 12.08 11.06
CA ALA A 110 -4.91 13.38 11.33
C ALA A 110 -3.65 13.58 10.48
N TRP A 111 -2.82 12.55 10.32
CA TRP A 111 -1.62 12.58 9.48
C TRP A 111 -1.96 12.89 8.03
N THR A 112 -2.86 12.10 7.43
CA THR A 112 -3.26 12.25 6.02
C THR A 112 -3.92 13.60 5.74
N LEU A 113 -4.85 14.04 6.62
CA LEU A 113 -5.47 15.36 6.48
C LEU A 113 -4.46 16.49 6.62
N SER A 114 -3.53 16.37 7.57
CA SER A 114 -2.48 17.38 7.73
C SER A 114 -1.61 17.49 6.49
N LEU A 115 -1.20 16.38 5.89
CA LEU A 115 -0.42 16.37 4.65
C LEU A 115 -1.21 16.98 3.50
N ALA A 116 -2.47 16.59 3.29
CA ALA A 116 -3.31 17.17 2.24
C ALA A 116 -3.48 18.69 2.40
N LEU A 117 -3.58 19.20 3.63
CA LEU A 117 -3.74 20.63 3.90
C LEU A 117 -2.44 21.45 3.81
N VAL A 118 -1.28 20.81 3.59
CA VAL A 118 -0.04 21.53 3.22
C VAL A 118 -0.22 22.26 1.89
N ASP A 119 -0.90 21.61 0.92
CA ASP A 119 -1.22 22.22 -0.39
C ASP A 119 -2.44 23.17 -0.32
N GLY A 120 -3.01 23.33 0.86
CA GLY A 120 -4.21 24.13 1.11
C GLY A 120 -5.52 23.39 0.92
N TRP A 121 -6.63 24.05 1.24
CA TRP A 121 -7.96 23.45 1.19
C TRP A 121 -8.40 23.09 -0.23
N SER A 122 -8.26 24.00 -1.17
CA SER A 122 -8.72 23.81 -2.55
C SER A 122 -7.84 22.78 -3.26
N ALA A 123 -6.57 23.09 -3.49
CA ALA A 123 -5.68 22.28 -4.31
C ALA A 123 -5.25 20.94 -3.64
N GLY A 124 -5.12 20.92 -2.32
CA GLY A 124 -4.70 19.71 -1.59
C GLY A 124 -5.85 18.78 -1.20
N PHE A 125 -7.10 19.26 -1.22
CA PHE A 125 -8.22 18.51 -0.71
C PHE A 125 -9.49 18.63 -1.55
N ALA A 126 -10.15 19.81 -1.56
CA ALA A 126 -11.52 19.93 -2.07
C ALA A 126 -11.62 19.82 -3.61
N GLU A 127 -10.62 20.28 -4.35
CA GLU A 127 -10.62 20.31 -5.81
C GLU A 127 -9.68 19.27 -6.43
N ARG A 128 -8.94 18.52 -5.62
CA ARG A 128 -7.94 17.56 -6.11
C ARG A 128 -8.54 16.52 -7.06
N LEU A 129 -9.71 15.98 -6.71
CA LEU A 129 -10.40 14.95 -7.50
C LEU A 129 -11.37 15.52 -8.54
N THR A 130 -11.42 16.86 -8.75
CA THR A 130 -12.34 17.48 -9.69
C THR A 130 -11.71 17.79 -11.05
N VAL A 131 -10.41 17.54 -11.22
CA VAL A 131 -9.72 17.79 -12.49
C VAL A 131 -10.23 16.83 -13.58
N GLN A 132 -10.11 17.25 -14.84
CA GLN A 132 -10.65 16.53 -16.00
C GLN A 132 -10.20 15.06 -16.10
N ALA A 133 -8.99 14.74 -15.63
CA ALA A 133 -8.47 13.39 -15.66
C ALA A 133 -9.15 12.44 -14.66
N GLU A 134 -9.82 12.99 -13.62
CA GLU A 134 -10.39 12.25 -12.51
C GLU A 134 -11.83 11.78 -12.74
N TYR A 135 -12.27 10.82 -11.90
CA TYR A 135 -13.59 10.19 -11.99
C TYR A 135 -14.75 11.16 -11.84
N LEU A 136 -14.60 12.22 -11.01
CA LEU A 136 -15.69 13.16 -10.76
C LEU A 136 -16.12 13.94 -12.02
N HIS A 137 -15.23 14.04 -13.00
CA HIS A 137 -15.57 14.62 -14.30
C HIS A 137 -16.69 13.84 -15.00
N GLU A 138 -16.72 12.52 -14.84
CA GLU A 138 -17.67 11.62 -15.49
C GLU A 138 -18.99 11.45 -14.73
N VAL A 139 -19.01 11.72 -13.41
CA VAL A 139 -20.18 11.46 -12.55
C VAL A 139 -21.46 12.13 -13.04
N PRO A 140 -21.48 13.41 -13.48
CA PRO A 140 -22.71 14.06 -13.97
C PRO A 140 -23.29 13.40 -15.22
N GLY A 141 -22.46 12.75 -16.03
CA GLY A 141 -22.85 12.03 -17.25
C GLY A 141 -23.52 10.68 -16.97
N VAL A 142 -23.33 10.10 -15.79
CA VAL A 142 -23.86 8.77 -15.43
C VAL A 142 -25.30 8.90 -14.92
N ARG A 143 -26.25 8.99 -15.82
CA ARG A 143 -27.69 9.04 -15.49
C ARG A 143 -28.28 7.65 -15.28
N ASP A 144 -27.88 6.69 -16.10
CA ASP A 144 -28.31 5.28 -16.08
C ASP A 144 -27.08 4.39 -15.84
N VAL A 145 -27.00 3.75 -14.67
CA VAL A 145 -25.88 2.88 -14.29
C VAL A 145 -25.85 1.59 -15.12
N PRO A 146 -26.96 0.86 -15.33
CA PRO A 146 -26.99 -0.28 -16.26
C PRO A 146 -26.48 0.06 -17.65
N ALA A 147 -26.95 1.14 -18.25
CA ALA A 147 -26.50 1.57 -19.57
C ALA A 147 -25.02 1.94 -19.59
N MET A 148 -24.54 2.64 -18.54
CA MET A 148 -23.11 2.97 -18.37
C MET A 148 -22.25 1.71 -18.30
N LEU A 149 -22.65 0.69 -17.52
CA LEU A 149 -21.91 -0.55 -17.38
C LEU A 149 -21.86 -1.35 -18.69
N ALA A 150 -22.98 -1.49 -19.38
CA ALA A 150 -23.06 -2.19 -20.65
C ALA A 150 -22.24 -1.51 -21.77
N GLY A 151 -22.17 -0.17 -21.75
CA GLY A 151 -21.39 0.61 -22.73
C GLY A 151 -19.97 0.96 -22.30
N PHE A 152 -19.51 0.52 -21.10
CA PHE A 152 -18.27 1.01 -20.50
C PHE A 152 -17.03 0.76 -21.37
N THR A 153 -16.89 -0.45 -21.90
CA THR A 153 -15.74 -0.86 -22.72
C THR A 153 -15.62 -0.08 -24.02
N GLY A 154 -16.76 0.31 -24.61
CA GLY A 154 -16.80 1.10 -25.85
C GLY A 154 -16.19 2.49 -25.74
N ARG A 155 -15.97 3.02 -24.53
CA ARG A 155 -15.43 4.35 -24.25
C ARG A 155 -14.02 4.34 -23.64
N ILE A 156 -13.38 3.16 -23.52
CA ILE A 156 -12.05 3.03 -22.91
C ILE A 156 -10.97 3.65 -23.79
N LEU A 157 -10.96 3.34 -25.09
CA LEU A 157 -9.94 3.85 -26.03
C LEU A 157 -10.01 5.36 -26.17
N ASP A 158 -8.84 6.00 -26.39
CA ASP A 158 -8.77 7.45 -26.62
C ASP A 158 -9.15 7.83 -28.04
N PHE A 159 -9.19 9.14 -28.28
CA PHE A 159 -9.46 9.76 -29.57
C PHE A 159 -10.86 9.50 -30.14
N GLN A 160 -11.81 9.12 -29.28
CA GLN A 160 -13.23 9.05 -29.61
C GLN A 160 -13.96 10.27 -29.01
N PRO A 161 -15.09 10.71 -29.59
CA PRO A 161 -15.80 11.89 -29.11
C PRO A 161 -16.27 11.81 -27.66
N ASP A 162 -16.47 10.58 -27.14
CA ASP A 162 -17.02 10.30 -25.81
C ASP A 162 -16.08 9.38 -24.98
N SER A 163 -14.78 9.36 -25.28
CA SER A 163 -13.79 8.61 -24.50
C SER A 163 -13.84 8.96 -23.02
N TRP A 164 -13.72 7.95 -22.16
CA TRP A 164 -13.60 8.17 -20.71
C TRP A 164 -12.38 9.02 -20.38
N SER A 165 -12.48 9.82 -19.30
CA SER A 165 -11.34 10.49 -18.66
C SER A 165 -10.23 9.50 -18.32
N THR A 166 -9.00 9.99 -18.16
CA THR A 166 -7.80 9.16 -17.99
C THR A 166 -7.95 8.13 -16.86
N HIS A 167 -8.38 8.55 -15.66
CA HIS A 167 -8.53 7.63 -14.53
C HIS A 167 -9.74 6.71 -14.67
N THR A 168 -10.83 7.18 -15.29
CA THR A 168 -12.00 6.32 -15.55
C THR A 168 -11.67 5.23 -16.55
N SER A 169 -11.00 5.56 -17.66
CA SER A 169 -10.58 4.56 -18.66
C SER A 169 -9.53 3.59 -18.13
N GLY A 170 -8.65 4.04 -17.25
CA GLY A 170 -7.55 3.26 -16.66
C GLY A 170 -7.99 2.22 -15.63
N HIS A 171 -9.25 2.25 -15.18
CA HIS A 171 -9.77 1.40 -14.11
C HIS A 171 -11.07 0.70 -14.52
N PRO A 172 -11.40 -0.46 -13.91
CA PRO A 172 -12.73 -1.05 -14.06
C PRO A 172 -13.83 -0.10 -13.56
N PRO A 173 -15.07 -0.24 -14.04
CA PRO A 173 -16.18 0.69 -13.75
C PRO A 173 -16.55 0.81 -12.27
N GLY A 174 -16.12 -0.13 -11.42
CA GLY A 174 -16.32 -0.07 -9.98
C GLY A 174 -15.69 1.18 -9.34
N ALA A 175 -14.57 1.68 -9.88
CA ALA A 175 -13.95 2.91 -9.41
C ALA A 175 -14.85 4.14 -9.64
N LEU A 176 -15.41 4.29 -10.84
CA LEU A 176 -16.39 5.36 -11.13
C LEU A 176 -17.67 5.19 -10.30
N LEU A 177 -18.15 3.96 -10.14
CA LEU A 177 -19.37 3.67 -9.37
C LEU A 177 -19.31 4.11 -7.92
N LEU A 178 -18.12 4.13 -7.28
CA LEU A 178 -17.96 4.65 -5.93
C LEU A 178 -18.38 6.12 -5.83
N PHE A 179 -17.92 6.93 -6.77
CA PHE A 179 -18.21 8.37 -6.79
C PHE A 179 -19.64 8.65 -7.27
N VAL A 180 -20.16 7.87 -8.21
CA VAL A 180 -21.58 7.90 -8.60
C VAL A 180 -22.48 7.56 -7.41
N ALA A 181 -22.12 6.56 -6.60
CA ALA A 181 -22.89 6.20 -5.41
C ALA A 181 -22.85 7.30 -4.34
N LEU A 182 -21.70 7.94 -4.13
CA LEU A 182 -21.59 9.10 -3.23
C LEU A 182 -22.50 10.25 -3.70
N ASP A 183 -22.46 10.59 -4.97
CA ASP A 183 -23.28 11.65 -5.55
C ASP A 183 -24.78 11.37 -5.36
N ARG A 184 -25.21 10.13 -5.62
CA ARG A 184 -26.63 9.73 -5.49
C ARG A 184 -27.18 9.77 -4.07
N VAL A 185 -26.33 9.68 -3.06
CA VAL A 185 -26.73 9.83 -1.66
C VAL A 185 -26.55 11.27 -1.14
N GLY A 186 -26.32 12.24 -2.04
CA GLY A 186 -26.14 13.65 -1.70
C GLY A 186 -24.75 14.02 -1.18
N LEU A 187 -23.75 13.14 -1.36
CA LEU A 187 -22.34 13.36 -1.02
C LEU A 187 -21.50 13.59 -2.29
N GLY A 188 -22.04 14.34 -3.24
CA GLY A 188 -21.35 14.70 -4.46
C GLY A 188 -20.26 15.77 -4.25
N GLY A 189 -19.38 15.90 -5.27
CA GLY A 189 -18.34 16.93 -5.31
C GLY A 189 -17.02 16.53 -4.65
N GLY A 190 -15.99 17.34 -4.87
CA GLY A 190 -14.60 17.01 -4.56
C GLY A 190 -14.33 16.87 -3.08
N THR A 191 -14.91 17.71 -2.23
CA THR A 191 -14.75 17.63 -0.76
C THR A 191 -15.26 16.30 -0.20
N ALA A 192 -16.43 15.83 -0.63
CA ALA A 192 -16.96 14.55 -0.17
C ALA A 192 -16.15 13.37 -0.69
N ALA A 193 -15.71 13.43 -1.94
CA ALA A 193 -14.85 12.42 -2.55
C ALA A 193 -13.49 12.34 -1.84
N ALA A 194 -12.82 13.46 -1.59
CA ALA A 194 -11.55 13.52 -0.86
C ALA A 194 -11.72 12.99 0.58
N LEU A 195 -12.80 13.38 1.26
CA LEU A 195 -13.10 12.88 2.60
C LEU A 195 -13.30 11.36 2.59
N ALA A 196 -14.02 10.81 1.60
CA ALA A 196 -14.20 9.37 1.45
C ALA A 196 -12.85 8.66 1.26
N CYS A 197 -11.95 9.19 0.41
CA CYS A 197 -10.60 8.65 0.20
C CYS A 197 -9.79 8.63 1.49
N VAL A 198 -9.78 9.74 2.24
CA VAL A 198 -9.00 9.86 3.49
C VAL A 198 -9.56 8.97 4.60
N LEU A 199 -10.89 8.96 4.80
CA LEU A 199 -11.54 8.11 5.79
C LEU A 199 -11.32 6.63 5.50
N ALA A 200 -11.47 6.22 4.24
CA ALA A 200 -11.21 4.85 3.83
C ALA A 200 -9.72 4.50 3.97
N GLY A 201 -8.83 5.32 3.39
CA GLY A 201 -7.38 5.07 3.40
C GLY A 201 -6.81 4.93 4.81
N ALA A 202 -7.26 5.74 5.77
CA ALA A 202 -6.86 5.65 7.16
C ALA A 202 -7.18 4.28 7.80
N THR A 203 -8.19 3.53 7.30
CA THR A 203 -8.54 2.19 7.79
C THR A 203 -7.46 1.14 7.56
N VAL A 204 -6.49 1.40 6.68
CA VAL A 204 -5.33 0.53 6.46
C VAL A 204 -4.54 0.34 7.76
N SER A 205 -4.43 1.41 8.58
CA SER A 205 -3.80 1.38 9.92
C SER A 205 -4.50 0.45 10.91
N VAL A 206 -5.74 0.05 10.62
CA VAL A 206 -6.54 -0.91 11.39
C VAL A 206 -6.47 -2.30 10.76
N SER A 207 -6.68 -2.37 9.43
CA SER A 207 -6.86 -3.62 8.70
C SER A 207 -5.59 -4.47 8.65
N VAL A 208 -4.43 -3.86 8.35
CA VAL A 208 -3.15 -4.58 8.30
C VAL A 208 -2.76 -5.15 9.67
N PRO A 209 -2.79 -4.38 10.77
CA PRO A 209 -2.57 -4.94 12.11
C PRO A 209 -3.59 -6.01 12.51
N ALA A 210 -4.87 -5.83 12.13
CA ALA A 210 -5.90 -6.82 12.42
C ALA A 210 -5.62 -8.17 11.70
N ALA A 211 -5.16 -8.12 10.45
CA ALA A 211 -4.74 -9.31 9.71
C ALA A 211 -3.56 -10.02 10.40
N LEU A 212 -2.51 -9.28 10.75
CA LEU A 212 -1.33 -9.82 11.45
C LEU A 212 -1.71 -10.49 12.77
N ARG A 213 -2.59 -9.84 13.55
CA ARG A 213 -3.10 -10.39 14.81
C ARG A 213 -3.93 -11.65 14.59
N ALA A 214 -4.83 -11.65 13.62
CA ALA A 214 -5.65 -12.82 13.28
C ALA A 214 -4.81 -14.02 12.84
N LEU A 215 -3.65 -13.77 12.23
CA LEU A 215 -2.64 -14.79 11.88
C LEU A 215 -1.72 -15.16 13.06
N GLY A 216 -2.04 -14.74 14.29
CA GLY A 216 -1.30 -15.12 15.50
C GLY A 216 -0.04 -14.30 15.78
N ARG A 217 0.13 -13.13 15.16
CA ARG A 217 1.33 -12.28 15.32
C ARG A 217 0.99 -10.90 15.89
N GLU A 218 0.35 -10.87 17.08
CA GLU A 218 -0.05 -9.61 17.73
C GLU A 218 1.14 -8.67 17.99
N ALA A 219 2.29 -9.18 18.37
CA ALA A 219 3.48 -8.36 18.58
C ALA A 219 3.91 -7.64 17.28
N ALA A 220 3.83 -8.32 16.13
CA ALA A 220 4.10 -7.72 14.84
C ALA A 220 3.03 -6.70 14.43
N ALA A 221 1.77 -7.00 14.69
CA ALA A 221 0.65 -6.08 14.46
C ALA A 221 0.84 -4.75 15.23
N ARG A 222 1.19 -4.86 16.51
CA ARG A 222 1.48 -3.71 17.37
C ARG A 222 2.68 -2.90 16.90
N ALA A 223 3.75 -3.59 16.46
CA ALA A 223 4.95 -2.94 15.94
C ALA A 223 4.70 -2.19 14.61
N ALA A 224 3.90 -2.76 13.71
CA ALA A 224 3.60 -2.18 12.40
C ALA A 224 2.69 -0.95 12.48
N LEU A 225 1.77 -0.88 13.45
CA LEU A 225 0.75 0.17 13.52
C LEU A 225 1.30 1.60 13.49
N PRO A 226 2.31 2.01 14.28
CA PRO A 226 2.86 3.36 14.20
C PRO A 226 3.48 3.70 12.84
N PHE A 227 4.02 2.70 12.12
CA PHE A 227 4.59 2.87 10.78
C PHE A 227 3.50 3.04 9.73
N LEU A 228 2.36 2.36 9.88
CA LEU A 228 1.19 2.55 9.03
C LEU A 228 0.52 3.91 9.28
N VAL A 229 0.59 4.43 10.51
CA VAL A 229 0.16 5.80 10.82
C VAL A 229 1.02 6.84 10.13
N LEU A 230 2.35 6.72 10.21
CA LEU A 230 3.30 7.63 9.56
C LEU A 230 3.74 7.14 8.18
N LEU A 231 2.88 6.43 7.47
CA LEU A 231 3.15 6.01 6.09
C LEU A 231 3.44 7.24 5.22
N PRO A 232 4.59 7.32 4.53
CA PRO A 232 4.84 8.43 3.62
C PRO A 232 3.85 8.49 2.46
N GLY A 233 3.40 7.33 1.97
CA GLY A 233 2.35 7.23 0.96
C GLY A 233 1.01 7.90 1.33
N ALA A 234 0.84 8.36 2.58
CA ALA A 234 -0.31 9.18 2.98
C ALA A 234 -0.39 10.51 2.23
N VAL A 235 0.70 10.99 1.64
CA VAL A 235 0.72 12.16 0.73
C VAL A 235 -0.27 11.95 -0.41
N TRP A 236 -0.36 10.74 -0.95
CA TRP A 236 -1.22 10.42 -2.10
C TRP A 236 -2.61 9.88 -1.72
N VAL A 237 -2.84 9.48 -0.47
CA VAL A 237 -4.16 8.96 -0.02
C VAL A 237 -5.26 10.03 -0.09
N GLY A 238 -4.94 11.28 0.26
CA GLY A 238 -5.90 12.38 0.19
C GLY A 238 -6.15 12.90 -1.22
N ALA A 239 -5.33 12.48 -2.17
CA ALA A 239 -5.26 13.02 -3.52
C ALA A 239 -5.82 12.06 -4.59
N SER A 240 -6.10 10.79 -4.24
CA SER A 240 -6.50 9.78 -5.22
C SER A 240 -7.43 8.71 -4.65
N ALA A 241 -8.14 8.01 -5.53
CA ALA A 241 -8.95 6.85 -5.19
C ALA A 241 -8.13 5.64 -4.68
N ASP A 242 -6.81 5.63 -4.88
CA ASP A 242 -5.91 4.54 -4.47
C ASP A 242 -5.94 4.30 -2.96
N GLY A 243 -6.24 5.33 -2.16
CA GLY A 243 -6.50 5.18 -0.72
C GLY A 243 -7.69 4.26 -0.44
N ILE A 244 -8.79 4.37 -1.21
CA ILE A 244 -9.95 3.48 -1.11
C ILE A 244 -9.58 2.06 -1.58
N PHE A 245 -8.81 1.95 -2.67
CA PHE A 245 -8.37 0.66 -3.21
C PHE A 245 -7.52 -0.10 -2.20
N ALA A 246 -6.56 0.59 -1.56
CA ALA A 246 -5.74 0.03 -0.49
C ALA A 246 -6.59 -0.40 0.72
N ALA A 247 -7.59 0.40 1.09
CA ALA A 247 -8.49 0.11 2.20
C ALA A 247 -9.36 -1.14 1.96
N VAL A 248 -9.98 -1.23 0.78
CA VAL A 248 -10.84 -2.36 0.39
C VAL A 248 -10.03 -3.66 0.34
N LEU A 249 -8.84 -3.61 -0.29
CA LEU A 249 -7.94 -4.76 -0.32
C LEU A 249 -7.52 -5.17 1.10
N ALA A 250 -7.06 -4.21 1.92
CA ALA A 250 -6.59 -4.50 3.27
C ALA A 250 -7.71 -5.06 4.17
N ALA A 251 -8.93 -4.55 4.04
CA ALA A 251 -10.10 -5.07 4.75
C ALA A 251 -10.46 -6.49 4.29
N GLY A 252 -10.45 -6.76 2.98
CA GLY A 252 -10.67 -8.09 2.42
C GLY A 252 -9.67 -9.11 2.95
N LEU A 253 -8.37 -8.78 2.92
CA LEU A 253 -7.31 -9.64 3.46
C LEU A 253 -7.40 -9.81 4.98
N ALA A 254 -7.81 -8.76 5.74
CA ALA A 254 -8.02 -8.85 7.17
C ALA A 254 -9.19 -9.77 7.53
N LEU A 255 -10.29 -9.72 6.78
CA LEU A 255 -11.40 -10.67 6.92
C LEU A 255 -10.98 -12.08 6.57
N LEU A 256 -10.24 -12.25 5.47
CA LEU A 256 -9.73 -13.55 5.03
C LEU A 256 -8.79 -14.18 6.07
N ALA A 257 -8.04 -13.36 6.81
CA ALA A 257 -7.15 -13.81 7.88
C ALA A 257 -7.88 -14.30 9.14
N ARG A 258 -9.16 -13.94 9.34
CA ARG A 258 -9.93 -14.29 10.55
C ARG A 258 -10.07 -15.82 10.70
N PRO A 259 -10.04 -16.33 11.94
CA PRO A 259 -10.28 -17.76 12.19
C PRO A 259 -11.71 -18.16 11.80
N GLY A 260 -11.91 -19.42 11.47
CA GLY A 260 -13.20 -19.93 11.01
C GLY A 260 -13.53 -19.53 9.57
N ARG A 261 -14.74 -19.89 9.10
CA ARG A 261 -15.14 -19.74 7.69
C ARG A 261 -16.12 -18.60 7.43
N ARG A 262 -16.76 -18.07 8.49
CA ARG A 262 -17.84 -17.07 8.36
C ARG A 262 -17.39 -15.79 7.68
N ALA A 263 -16.13 -15.39 7.83
CA ALA A 263 -15.58 -14.20 7.21
C ALA A 263 -15.08 -14.42 5.77
N ALA A 264 -15.04 -15.68 5.27
CA ALA A 264 -14.44 -15.97 3.96
C ALA A 264 -15.27 -15.42 2.80
N LEU A 265 -16.60 -15.55 2.84
CA LEU A 265 -17.49 -15.00 1.81
C LEU A 265 -17.43 -13.45 1.80
N PRO A 266 -17.61 -12.73 2.93
CA PRO A 266 -17.41 -11.28 2.95
C PRO A 266 -16.01 -10.84 2.49
N ALA A 267 -14.95 -11.59 2.85
CA ALA A 267 -13.61 -11.33 2.35
C ALA A 267 -13.56 -11.43 0.82
N GLY A 268 -14.18 -12.47 0.26
CA GLY A 268 -14.30 -12.66 -1.19
C GLY A 268 -15.06 -11.55 -1.89
N LEU A 269 -16.16 -11.06 -1.29
CA LEU A 269 -16.89 -9.90 -1.83
C LEU A 269 -16.01 -8.66 -1.90
N LEU A 270 -15.23 -8.36 -0.84
CA LEU A 270 -14.30 -7.22 -0.87
C LEU A 270 -13.15 -7.43 -1.85
N LEU A 271 -12.61 -8.65 -1.98
CA LEU A 271 -11.57 -8.94 -2.97
C LEU A 271 -12.12 -8.88 -4.40
N GLY A 272 -13.36 -9.33 -4.62
CA GLY A 272 -14.06 -9.15 -5.88
C GLY A 272 -14.31 -7.68 -6.22
N LEU A 273 -14.72 -6.89 -5.22
CA LEU A 273 -14.81 -5.44 -5.39
C LEU A 273 -13.45 -4.84 -5.74
N ALA A 274 -12.38 -5.21 -5.02
CA ALA A 274 -11.02 -4.75 -5.31
C ALA A 274 -10.62 -4.99 -6.78
N LEU A 275 -10.92 -6.15 -7.35
CA LEU A 275 -10.68 -6.45 -8.77
C LEU A 275 -11.44 -5.51 -9.72
N HIS A 276 -12.60 -4.99 -9.29
CA HIS A 276 -13.42 -4.05 -10.07
C HIS A 276 -13.14 -2.59 -9.73
N LEU A 277 -12.20 -2.33 -8.80
CA LEU A 277 -11.66 -0.99 -8.54
C LEU A 277 -10.38 -0.72 -9.32
N SER A 278 -9.49 -1.72 -9.48
CA SER A 278 -8.25 -1.56 -10.26
C SER A 278 -7.82 -2.90 -10.87
N TYR A 279 -7.44 -2.87 -12.15
CA TYR A 279 -6.92 -4.06 -12.85
C TYR A 279 -5.66 -4.63 -12.20
N GLY A 280 -4.77 -3.76 -11.68
CA GLY A 280 -3.54 -4.17 -10.98
C GLY A 280 -3.80 -4.98 -9.71
N LEU A 281 -4.97 -4.87 -9.10
CA LEU A 281 -5.31 -5.62 -7.89
C LEU A 281 -5.54 -7.13 -8.11
N VAL A 282 -5.52 -7.61 -9.35
CA VAL A 282 -5.42 -9.06 -9.63
C VAL A 282 -4.17 -9.67 -8.99
N LEU A 283 -3.08 -8.91 -8.90
CA LEU A 283 -1.83 -9.32 -8.26
C LEU A 283 -1.97 -9.52 -6.74
N ALA A 284 -3.01 -8.96 -6.12
CA ALA A 284 -3.34 -9.20 -4.71
C ALA A 284 -3.74 -10.66 -4.44
N GLY A 285 -4.01 -11.46 -5.47
CA GLY A 285 -4.18 -12.90 -5.37
C GLY A 285 -2.99 -13.58 -4.67
N VAL A 286 -1.76 -13.10 -4.89
CA VAL A 286 -0.56 -13.60 -4.20
C VAL A 286 -0.66 -13.37 -2.68
N LEU A 287 -1.10 -12.19 -2.25
CA LEU A 287 -1.34 -11.88 -0.83
C LEU A 287 -2.48 -12.71 -0.26
N ALA A 288 -3.59 -12.86 -0.98
CA ALA A 288 -4.75 -13.64 -0.54
C ALA A 288 -4.39 -15.12 -0.34
N LEU A 289 -3.68 -15.73 -1.29
CA LEU A 289 -3.19 -17.10 -1.17
C LEU A 289 -2.20 -17.25 -0.01
N THR A 290 -1.32 -16.27 0.20
CA THR A 290 -0.39 -16.24 1.33
C THR A 290 -1.16 -16.16 2.65
N VAL A 291 -2.17 -15.30 2.77
CA VAL A 291 -3.03 -15.23 3.97
C VAL A 291 -3.66 -16.59 4.24
N VAL A 292 -4.27 -17.23 3.25
CA VAL A 292 -4.90 -18.56 3.44
C VAL A 292 -3.87 -19.63 3.83
N ALA A 293 -2.68 -19.60 3.23
CA ALA A 293 -1.61 -20.51 3.59
C ALA A 293 -1.14 -20.33 5.04
N LEU A 294 -1.12 -19.09 5.56
CA LEU A 294 -0.67 -18.75 6.90
C LEU A 294 -1.72 -18.94 7.99
N ARG A 295 -3.01 -19.07 7.64
CA ARG A 295 -4.09 -19.23 8.64
C ARG A 295 -3.78 -20.35 9.63
N PRO A 296 -4.07 -20.14 10.93
CA PRO A 296 -4.09 -21.23 11.89
C PRO A 296 -5.08 -22.30 11.41
N ALA A 297 -4.63 -23.53 11.30
CA ALA A 297 -5.45 -24.64 10.89
C ALA A 297 -5.54 -25.64 12.03
N ASP A 298 -6.71 -26.22 12.23
CA ASP A 298 -6.86 -27.36 13.13
C ASP A 298 -6.08 -28.56 12.55
N ARG A 299 -5.39 -29.31 13.42
CA ARG A 299 -4.47 -30.38 12.99
C ARG A 299 -5.16 -31.50 12.20
N ARG A 300 -6.48 -31.67 12.40
CA ARG A 300 -7.24 -32.75 11.77
C ARG A 300 -7.72 -32.44 10.35
N ASP A 301 -8.07 -31.17 10.04
CA ASP A 301 -8.71 -30.78 8.77
C ASP A 301 -7.95 -29.67 8.00
N GLY A 302 -6.70 -29.45 8.30
CA GLY A 302 -5.96 -28.23 7.91
C GLY A 302 -6.00 -27.88 6.42
N TRP A 303 -5.91 -28.85 5.52
CA TRP A 303 -6.00 -28.62 4.07
C TRP A 303 -7.44 -28.45 3.61
N ALA A 304 -8.35 -29.32 4.07
CA ALA A 304 -9.76 -29.26 3.72
C ALA A 304 -10.39 -27.91 4.17
N ASP A 305 -10.01 -27.41 5.34
CA ASP A 305 -10.48 -26.09 5.81
C ASP A 305 -10.00 -24.95 4.93
N ARG A 306 -8.73 -24.95 4.51
CA ARG A 306 -8.20 -23.96 3.58
C ARG A 306 -8.89 -23.97 2.23
N TRP A 307 -9.15 -25.16 1.67
CA TRP A 307 -9.91 -25.27 0.41
C TRP A 307 -11.33 -24.75 0.55
N ARG A 308 -12.01 -25.00 1.67
CA ARG A 308 -13.35 -24.45 1.94
C ARG A 308 -13.32 -22.92 2.07
N VAL A 309 -12.30 -22.39 2.73
CA VAL A 309 -12.12 -20.92 2.82
C VAL A 309 -11.84 -20.31 1.45
N LEU A 310 -10.98 -20.92 0.64
CA LEU A 310 -10.72 -20.50 -0.74
C LEU A 310 -11.98 -20.57 -1.61
N ALA A 311 -12.76 -21.67 -1.48
CA ALA A 311 -14.01 -21.82 -2.22
C ALA A 311 -15.05 -20.75 -1.85
N LEU A 312 -15.22 -20.46 -0.54
CA LEU A 312 -16.12 -19.40 -0.08
C LEU A 312 -15.66 -18.01 -0.50
N ALA A 313 -14.36 -17.72 -0.39
CA ALA A 313 -13.80 -16.45 -0.87
C ALA A 313 -13.93 -16.35 -2.40
N GLY A 314 -13.62 -17.42 -3.13
CA GLY A 314 -13.82 -17.52 -4.57
C GLY A 314 -15.28 -17.30 -4.98
N ALA A 315 -16.24 -17.84 -4.23
CA ALA A 315 -17.66 -17.59 -4.45
C ALA A 315 -18.03 -16.11 -4.27
N GLY A 316 -17.43 -15.42 -3.27
CA GLY A 316 -17.60 -13.98 -3.09
C GLY A 316 -17.04 -13.17 -4.26
N VAL A 317 -15.82 -13.51 -4.73
CA VAL A 317 -15.21 -12.89 -5.93
C VAL A 317 -16.10 -13.14 -7.15
N ALA A 318 -16.55 -14.39 -7.36
CA ALA A 318 -17.39 -14.76 -8.48
C ALA A 318 -18.76 -14.07 -8.45
N ALA A 319 -19.34 -13.85 -7.25
CA ALA A 319 -20.60 -13.11 -7.10
C ALA A 319 -20.48 -11.67 -7.57
N VAL A 320 -19.41 -10.95 -7.17
CA VAL A 320 -19.16 -9.57 -7.61
C VAL A 320 -18.88 -9.53 -9.11
N THR A 321 -17.98 -10.39 -9.60
CA THR A 321 -17.67 -10.47 -11.05
C THR A 321 -18.89 -10.82 -11.86
N GLY A 322 -19.71 -11.78 -11.39
CA GLY A 322 -20.97 -12.17 -12.03
C GLY A 322 -21.98 -11.03 -12.09
N ALA A 323 -22.04 -10.17 -11.05
CA ALA A 323 -22.90 -8.99 -11.07
C ALA A 323 -22.47 -7.99 -12.15
N PHE A 324 -21.17 -7.74 -12.32
CA PHE A 324 -20.65 -6.88 -13.39
C PHE A 324 -20.90 -7.49 -14.77
N VAL A 325 -20.70 -8.80 -14.93
CA VAL A 325 -20.99 -9.52 -16.18
C VAL A 325 -22.47 -9.44 -16.53
N ALA A 326 -23.36 -9.67 -15.57
CA ALA A 326 -24.81 -9.55 -15.76
C ALA A 326 -25.23 -8.12 -16.12
N ALA A 327 -24.48 -7.11 -15.70
CA ALA A 327 -24.67 -5.73 -16.06
C ALA A 327 -23.99 -5.33 -17.38
N GLY A 328 -23.38 -6.28 -18.11
CA GLY A 328 -22.77 -6.09 -19.42
C GLY A 328 -21.28 -5.72 -19.43
N PHE A 329 -20.60 -5.72 -18.28
CA PHE A 329 -19.17 -5.46 -18.23
C PHE A 329 -18.37 -6.77 -18.02
N TRP A 330 -17.51 -7.11 -19.00
CA TRP A 330 -16.57 -8.21 -18.90
C TRP A 330 -15.16 -7.71 -18.58
N TRP A 331 -14.61 -8.14 -17.44
CA TRP A 331 -13.35 -7.64 -16.89
C TRP A 331 -12.15 -7.80 -17.84
N LEU A 332 -12.06 -8.95 -18.57
CA LEU A 332 -10.94 -9.19 -19.50
C LEU A 332 -11.00 -8.29 -20.73
N ASP A 333 -12.18 -7.99 -21.25
CA ASP A 333 -12.32 -7.06 -22.37
C ASP A 333 -11.84 -5.67 -21.94
N GLY A 334 -12.28 -5.22 -20.74
CA GLY A 334 -11.79 -3.97 -20.17
C GLY A 334 -10.28 -3.97 -19.97
N TYR A 335 -9.70 -5.07 -19.49
CA TYR A 335 -8.25 -5.20 -19.30
C TYR A 335 -7.48 -5.11 -20.63
N HIS A 336 -7.91 -5.78 -21.68
CA HIS A 336 -7.25 -5.71 -22.98
C HIS A 336 -7.30 -4.29 -23.56
N LEU A 337 -8.45 -3.64 -23.47
CA LEU A 337 -8.63 -2.26 -23.94
C LEU A 337 -7.82 -1.25 -23.12
N VAL A 338 -7.70 -1.42 -21.79
CA VAL A 338 -6.86 -0.52 -20.99
C VAL A 338 -5.38 -0.67 -21.30
N VAL A 339 -4.92 -1.87 -21.67
CA VAL A 339 -3.52 -2.06 -22.13
C VAL A 339 -3.30 -1.26 -23.42
N GLU A 340 -4.21 -1.29 -24.37
CA GLU A 340 -4.15 -0.49 -25.59
C GLU A 340 -4.22 1.02 -25.25
N ARG A 341 -5.19 1.44 -24.42
CA ARG A 341 -5.35 2.81 -23.94
C ARG A 341 -4.09 3.34 -23.27
N TYR A 342 -3.40 2.53 -22.50
CA TYR A 342 -2.17 2.91 -21.81
C TYR A 342 -1.08 3.37 -22.79
N TYR A 343 -0.96 2.70 -23.95
CA TYR A 343 -0.02 3.07 -24.99
C TYR A 343 -0.54 4.11 -25.99
N GLN A 344 -1.78 4.56 -25.88
CA GLN A 344 -2.28 5.74 -26.57
C GLN A 344 -1.88 7.06 -25.88
N GLY A 345 -1.44 7.01 -24.61
CA GLY A 345 -1.00 8.15 -23.84
C GLY A 345 0.52 8.21 -23.63
N TRP A 346 0.96 9.01 -22.70
CA TRP A 346 2.38 9.27 -22.36
C TRP A 346 3.22 8.01 -22.07
N ALA A 347 2.57 6.92 -21.68
CA ALA A 347 3.26 5.67 -21.43
C ALA A 347 3.95 5.09 -22.65
N ALA A 348 3.52 5.43 -23.89
CA ALA A 348 4.21 5.05 -25.11
C ALA A 348 5.65 5.63 -25.16
N ASP A 349 5.77 6.90 -24.77
CA ASP A 349 7.03 7.66 -24.86
C ASP A 349 7.95 7.41 -23.65
N ARG A 350 7.39 7.02 -22.51
CA ARG A 350 8.16 6.74 -21.27
C ARG A 350 9.10 5.56 -21.46
N PRO A 351 10.44 5.73 -21.36
CA PRO A 351 11.41 4.66 -21.61
C PRO A 351 11.36 3.58 -20.52
N TYR A 352 11.02 2.36 -20.91
CA TYR A 352 10.95 1.22 -19.99
C TYR A 352 12.27 0.98 -19.25
N GLY A 353 13.41 1.10 -19.94
CA GLY A 353 14.74 0.89 -19.36
C GLY A 353 15.11 1.85 -18.22
N TYR A 354 14.46 3.03 -18.14
CA TYR A 354 14.57 3.91 -16.99
C TYR A 354 13.54 3.55 -15.92
N TRP A 355 12.27 3.43 -16.28
CA TRP A 355 11.18 3.30 -15.32
C TRP A 355 11.21 1.99 -14.54
N ILE A 356 11.66 0.87 -15.12
CA ILE A 356 11.71 -0.43 -14.45
C ILE A 356 12.53 -0.45 -13.13
N TRP A 357 13.46 0.46 -12.96
CA TRP A 357 14.22 0.58 -11.72
C TRP A 357 13.96 1.91 -10.98
N ALA A 358 13.61 2.98 -11.69
CA ALA A 358 13.22 4.25 -11.10
C ALA A 358 11.89 4.13 -10.33
N ASN A 359 10.97 3.30 -10.78
CA ASN A 359 9.76 2.93 -10.05
C ASN A 359 10.05 2.38 -8.63
N LEU A 360 11.12 1.60 -8.47
CA LEU A 360 11.50 1.11 -7.14
C LEU A 360 11.96 2.25 -6.23
N ALA A 361 12.59 3.30 -6.77
CA ALA A 361 12.92 4.50 -6.01
C ALA A 361 11.65 5.29 -5.61
N ALA A 362 10.66 5.42 -6.49
CA ALA A 362 9.37 6.02 -6.16
C ALA A 362 8.62 5.21 -5.09
N LEU A 363 8.63 3.86 -5.18
CA LEU A 363 8.08 2.99 -4.14
C LEU A 363 8.73 3.22 -2.76
N LEU A 364 10.05 3.45 -2.70
CA LEU A 364 10.74 3.76 -1.46
C LEU A 364 10.25 5.07 -0.83
N LEU A 365 9.90 6.06 -1.64
CA LEU A 365 9.30 7.31 -1.16
C LEU A 365 7.88 7.12 -0.64
N CYS A 366 7.13 6.16 -1.19
CA CYS A 366 5.79 5.78 -0.71
C CYS A 366 5.85 4.92 0.56
N ALA A 367 6.63 3.84 0.55
CA ALA A 367 6.73 2.91 1.68
C ALA A 367 7.61 3.45 2.83
N GLY A 368 8.56 4.34 2.50
CA GLY A 368 9.50 4.97 3.40
C GLY A 368 10.73 4.12 3.73
N PRO A 369 11.77 4.74 4.35
CA PRO A 369 13.10 4.16 4.52
C PRO A 369 13.16 2.96 5.49
N ALA A 370 12.08 2.68 6.23
CA ALA A 370 12.01 1.50 7.07
C ALA A 370 11.69 0.22 6.27
N ALA A 371 11.10 0.34 5.08
CA ALA A 371 10.57 -0.77 4.31
C ALA A 371 11.67 -1.70 3.78
N GLY A 372 12.72 -1.16 3.16
CA GLY A 372 13.81 -1.97 2.60
C GLY A 372 14.61 -2.73 3.65
N PRO A 373 15.14 -2.11 4.72
CA PRO A 373 15.81 -2.82 5.81
C PRO A 373 14.93 -3.87 6.48
N ALA A 374 13.63 -3.57 6.67
CA ALA A 374 12.69 -4.54 7.22
C ALA A 374 12.47 -5.73 6.27
N LEU A 375 12.26 -5.46 4.97
CA LEU A 375 12.13 -6.49 3.94
C LEU A 375 13.40 -7.33 3.81
N ALA A 376 14.59 -6.72 3.81
CA ALA A 376 15.85 -7.43 3.76
C ALA A 376 16.02 -8.39 4.96
N ARG A 377 15.52 -8.02 6.15
CA ARG A 377 15.47 -8.88 7.33
C ARG A 377 14.44 -10.02 7.21
N ALA A 378 13.36 -9.81 6.46
CA ALA A 378 12.36 -10.83 6.16
C ALA A 378 12.87 -11.83 5.11
N LEU A 379 13.51 -11.35 4.04
CA LEU A 379 14.04 -12.17 2.94
C LEU A 379 15.04 -13.21 3.41
N GLY A 380 15.93 -12.89 4.36
CA GLY A 380 16.91 -13.84 4.87
C GLY A 380 16.31 -15.14 5.41
N PRO A 381 15.35 -15.12 6.34
CA PRO A 381 14.62 -16.30 6.80
C PRO A 381 13.76 -16.96 5.72
N ALA A 382 13.14 -16.19 4.81
CA ALA A 382 12.35 -16.72 3.72
C ALA A 382 13.19 -17.58 2.78
N VAL A 383 14.31 -17.06 2.28
CA VAL A 383 15.24 -17.78 1.39
C VAL A 383 15.83 -19.02 2.06
N ARG A 384 16.20 -18.91 3.33
CA ARG A 384 16.71 -20.07 4.09
C ARG A 384 15.62 -21.04 4.55
N ARG A 385 14.36 -20.81 4.20
CA ARG A 385 13.20 -21.60 4.64
C ARG A 385 13.10 -21.77 6.17
N SER A 386 13.68 -20.84 6.92
CA SER A 386 13.68 -20.82 8.40
C SER A 386 12.59 -19.93 9.00
N ALA A 387 11.78 -19.28 8.16
CA ALA A 387 10.69 -18.40 8.57
C ALA A 387 9.49 -19.14 9.18
N GLY A 388 9.36 -20.44 8.93
CA GLY A 388 8.16 -21.18 9.27
C GLY A 388 6.93 -20.53 8.63
N ARG A 389 5.89 -20.28 9.43
CA ARG A 389 4.64 -19.64 9.00
C ARG A 389 4.50 -18.22 9.58
N ASP A 390 5.58 -17.42 9.56
CA ASP A 390 5.57 -16.07 10.11
C ASP A 390 4.95 -15.05 9.14
N PRO A 391 3.76 -14.47 9.44
CA PRO A 391 3.13 -13.45 8.60
C PRO A 391 3.99 -12.20 8.41
N ALA A 392 4.81 -11.83 9.41
CA ALA A 392 5.75 -10.70 9.31
C ALA A 392 6.93 -10.96 8.35
N VAL A 393 7.00 -12.15 7.77
CA VAL A 393 7.94 -12.52 6.69
C VAL A 393 7.17 -12.67 5.38
N TRP A 394 6.14 -13.51 5.36
CA TRP A 394 5.53 -13.92 4.11
C TRP A 394 4.59 -12.89 3.48
N LEU A 395 3.90 -12.05 4.28
CA LEU A 395 3.07 -10.98 3.71
C LEU A 395 3.90 -9.90 3.03
N PRO A 396 5.00 -9.37 3.63
CA PRO A 396 5.89 -8.45 2.91
C PRO A 396 6.54 -9.05 1.67
N VAL A 397 6.91 -10.34 1.72
CA VAL A 397 7.48 -11.04 0.55
C VAL A 397 6.44 -11.17 -0.55
N ALA A 398 5.19 -11.53 -0.21
CA ALA A 398 4.09 -11.61 -1.17
C ALA A 398 3.78 -10.25 -1.81
N ALA A 399 3.80 -9.16 -1.01
CA ALA A 399 3.65 -7.80 -1.51
C ALA A 399 4.79 -7.40 -2.45
N ALA A 400 6.04 -7.72 -2.10
CA ALA A 400 7.19 -7.46 -2.96
C ALA A 400 7.10 -8.26 -4.28
N VAL A 401 6.63 -9.50 -4.26
CA VAL A 401 6.40 -10.30 -5.47
C VAL A 401 5.32 -9.67 -6.35
N ALA A 402 4.21 -9.20 -5.76
CA ALA A 402 3.15 -8.51 -6.49
C ALA A 402 3.66 -7.21 -7.15
N VAL A 403 4.42 -6.40 -6.41
CA VAL A 403 5.06 -5.18 -6.94
C VAL A 403 6.02 -5.50 -8.08
N LEU A 404 6.91 -6.48 -7.91
CA LEU A 404 7.84 -6.88 -8.97
C LEU A 404 7.12 -7.38 -10.22
N ALA A 405 6.01 -8.12 -10.06
CA ALA A 405 5.20 -8.55 -11.19
C ALA A 405 4.55 -7.36 -11.92
N ALA A 406 4.04 -6.36 -11.16
CA ALA A 406 3.50 -5.13 -11.72
C ALA A 406 4.58 -4.33 -12.48
N ASP A 407 5.77 -4.19 -11.90
CA ASP A 407 6.89 -3.45 -12.49
C ASP A 407 7.38 -4.10 -13.80
N LEU A 408 7.60 -5.42 -13.76
CA LEU A 408 8.03 -6.19 -14.92
C LEU A 408 7.01 -6.20 -16.07
N SER A 409 5.73 -5.98 -15.80
CA SER A 409 4.69 -5.91 -16.83
C SER A 409 4.85 -4.72 -17.78
N GLY A 410 5.53 -3.65 -17.33
CA GLY A 410 5.66 -2.39 -18.07
C GLY A 410 4.35 -1.57 -18.17
N LEU A 411 3.30 -1.98 -17.44
CA LEU A 411 2.00 -1.30 -17.39
C LEU A 411 1.89 -0.29 -16.24
N SER A 412 3.02 0.05 -15.62
CA SER A 412 3.13 1.05 -14.55
C SER A 412 4.45 1.78 -14.69
N LYS A 413 4.56 2.69 -15.67
CA LYS A 413 5.72 3.57 -15.84
C LYS A 413 5.40 4.92 -15.21
N ALA A 414 6.07 5.30 -14.12
CA ALA A 414 5.74 6.43 -13.24
C ALA A 414 4.46 6.23 -12.39
N GLU A 415 4.21 7.14 -11.48
CA GLU A 415 3.03 7.22 -10.60
C GLU A 415 2.85 6.01 -9.66
N VAL A 416 3.87 5.17 -9.54
CA VAL A 416 3.82 3.94 -8.74
C VAL A 416 3.76 4.20 -7.24
N GLU A 417 4.12 5.39 -6.80
CA GLU A 417 3.98 5.86 -5.41
C GLU A 417 2.53 5.83 -4.91
N ARG A 418 1.56 5.96 -5.82
CA ARG A 418 0.13 5.80 -5.52
C ARG A 418 -0.43 4.46 -6.05
N ILE A 419 -0.10 4.08 -7.29
CA ILE A 419 -0.64 2.86 -7.92
C ILE A 419 -0.29 1.60 -7.11
N TRP A 420 0.92 1.55 -6.50
CA TRP A 420 1.35 0.41 -5.69
C TRP A 420 1.07 0.57 -4.20
N LEU A 421 0.42 1.66 -3.77
CA LEU A 421 0.01 1.88 -2.37
C LEU A 421 -0.72 0.67 -1.76
N PRO A 422 -1.67 0.00 -2.45
CA PRO A 422 -2.34 -1.18 -1.94
C PRO A 422 -1.40 -2.34 -1.55
N PHE A 423 -0.21 -2.42 -2.16
CA PHE A 423 0.83 -3.41 -1.84
C PHE A 423 1.87 -2.86 -0.87
N ALA A 424 2.26 -1.58 -1.00
CA ALA A 424 3.28 -0.93 -0.18
C ALA A 424 2.98 -1.01 1.32
N VAL A 425 1.71 -0.88 1.72
CA VAL A 425 1.27 -0.98 3.12
C VAL A 425 1.59 -2.35 3.74
N TRP A 426 1.66 -3.42 2.96
CA TRP A 426 1.99 -4.76 3.43
C TRP A 426 3.49 -4.99 3.60
N LEU A 427 4.35 -4.21 2.93
CA LEU A 427 5.79 -4.22 3.16
C LEU A 427 6.10 -3.83 4.62
N LEU A 428 5.31 -2.91 5.19
CA LEU A 428 5.46 -2.47 6.57
C LEU A 428 5.10 -3.53 7.62
N ALA A 429 4.52 -4.66 7.24
CA ALA A 429 4.37 -5.79 8.16
C ALA A 429 5.75 -6.36 8.61
N ALA A 430 6.80 -6.14 7.82
CA ALA A 430 8.16 -6.56 8.14
C ALA A 430 8.85 -5.70 9.21
N VAL A 431 8.36 -4.48 9.54
CA VAL A 431 9.04 -3.57 10.49
C VAL A 431 9.18 -4.16 11.91
N ALA A 432 8.34 -5.15 12.24
CA ALA A 432 8.48 -5.95 13.46
C ALA A 432 9.83 -6.68 13.55
N ARG A 433 10.55 -6.84 12.45
CA ARG A 433 11.88 -7.48 12.40
C ARG A 433 13.02 -6.49 12.61
N LEU A 434 12.74 -5.19 12.58
CA LEU A 434 13.68 -4.15 12.97
C LEU A 434 13.87 -4.16 14.50
N PRO A 435 15.06 -3.79 15.01
CA PRO A 435 15.27 -3.69 16.44
C PRO A 435 14.33 -2.67 17.08
N ALA A 436 13.58 -3.10 18.10
CA ALA A 436 12.58 -2.25 18.76
C ALA A 436 13.19 -0.95 19.36
N ALA A 437 14.46 -0.99 19.76
CA ALA A 437 15.20 0.18 20.24
C ALA A 437 15.34 1.28 19.18
N HIS A 438 15.30 0.92 17.89
CA HIS A 438 15.48 1.83 16.77
C HIS A 438 14.14 2.28 16.13
N HIS A 439 12.98 1.77 16.58
CA HIS A 439 11.68 2.11 15.96
C HIS A 439 11.41 3.61 15.91
N ARG A 440 11.84 4.40 16.91
CA ARG A 440 11.67 5.86 16.90
C ARG A 440 12.46 6.53 15.77
N TRP A 441 13.69 6.10 15.52
CA TRP A 441 14.52 6.61 14.43
C TRP A 441 13.94 6.27 13.07
N TRP A 442 13.45 5.04 12.90
CA TRP A 442 12.76 4.64 11.69
C TRP A 442 11.46 5.41 11.45
N LEU A 443 10.66 5.64 12.50
CA LEU A 443 9.45 6.48 12.43
C LEU A 443 9.78 7.94 12.11
N ALA A 444 10.86 8.46 12.66
CA ALA A 444 11.33 9.82 12.31
C ALA A 444 11.73 9.88 10.82
N GLY A 445 12.40 8.85 10.30
CA GLY A 445 12.69 8.73 8.87
C GLY A 445 11.43 8.66 8.00
N GLN A 446 10.41 7.87 8.39
CA GLN A 446 9.11 7.81 7.71
C GLN A 446 8.46 9.20 7.63
N ALA A 447 8.35 9.88 8.79
CA ALA A 447 7.78 11.22 8.85
C ALA A 447 8.58 12.24 8.03
N ALA A 448 9.91 12.20 8.12
CA ALA A 448 10.78 13.08 7.35
C ALA A 448 10.61 12.89 5.84
N THR A 449 10.53 11.64 5.37
CA THR A 449 10.28 11.34 3.95
C THR A 449 8.97 11.95 3.46
N ALA A 450 7.86 11.74 4.19
CA ALA A 450 6.58 12.35 3.83
C ALA A 450 6.64 13.88 3.82
N LEU A 451 7.21 14.48 4.87
CA LEU A 451 7.30 15.93 5.00
C LEU A 451 8.19 16.53 3.91
N VAL A 452 9.33 15.93 3.61
CA VAL A 452 10.24 16.40 2.56
C VAL A 452 9.55 16.32 1.19
N VAL A 453 8.95 15.18 0.85
CA VAL A 453 8.21 15.01 -0.41
C VAL A 453 7.11 16.07 -0.51
N ASN A 454 6.24 16.15 0.50
CA ASN A 454 5.06 17.01 0.47
C ASN A 454 5.36 18.51 0.49
N HIS A 455 6.48 18.94 1.10
CA HIS A 455 6.83 20.37 1.19
C HIS A 455 7.75 20.86 0.08
N LEU A 456 8.45 19.97 -0.60
CA LEU A 456 9.36 20.33 -1.69
C LEU A 456 8.76 20.10 -3.07
N LEU A 457 7.82 19.17 -3.18
CA LEU A 457 7.24 18.74 -4.45
C LEU A 457 5.73 19.01 -4.45
N TRP A 458 5.28 19.49 -5.59
CA TRP A 458 3.85 19.53 -5.91
C TRP A 458 3.50 18.26 -6.67
N THR A 459 2.84 17.33 -6.00
CA THR A 459 2.40 16.09 -6.63
C THR A 459 1.18 16.35 -7.49
N VAL A 460 1.15 15.85 -8.71
CA VAL A 460 0.06 16.09 -9.67
C VAL A 460 -1.03 15.03 -9.55
N SER A 461 -0.71 13.91 -8.94
CA SER A 461 -1.59 12.74 -8.76
C SER A 461 -2.05 12.59 -7.32
#